data_d61d5f40452c19b609bc52058f7895c6
#
_entry.id   d61d5f40452c19b609bc52058f7895c6
#
_cell.length_a   1.000
_cell.length_b   1.000
_cell.length_c   1.000
_cell.angle_alpha   90.00
_cell.angle_beta   90.00
_cell.angle_gamma   90.00
#
_symmetry.space_group_name_H-M   'P 1'
#
loop_
_entity.id
_entity.type
_entity.pdbx_description
1 polymer ?
#
loop_
_entity_poly.entity_id
_entity_poly.type
_entity_poly.pdbx_seq_one_letter_code
_entity_poly.pdbx_strand_id
1 'polypeptide(L)'
;MLLDHHLADLRRSGLTDQTIADNKLRSVVNRSEIVEIIGWDPGDIGPALAFRFRYPDGSFNGFQRIKPDRPRPGGGKYEQPLHAGSRAYFTIKACEAIQTSGAMLLLTEGEKKSLAIAQCGYAAIGLTGVWNWQEARKTGPGGKKVGPRVLIPDLAAIDWKGRQVLILFDTDETRKPAVNQAAAELAQVLSEYGADV
;
A
#
# COMPACT_ATOMS: atom_id res chain seq x y z
N MET A 1 16.01 -14.53 -2.20
CA MET A 1 15.45 -15.69 -2.94
C MET A 1 13.96 -15.76 -2.59
N LEU A 2 13.10 -16.26 -3.48
CA LEU A 2 11.69 -16.56 -3.19
C LEU A 2 11.53 -18.06 -2.92
N LEU A 3 10.72 -18.42 -1.93
CA LEU A 3 10.23 -19.77 -1.74
C LEU A 3 9.17 -20.10 -2.81
N ASP A 4 9.08 -21.36 -3.20
CA ASP A 4 8.20 -21.81 -4.31
C ASP A 4 6.73 -21.42 -4.09
N HIS A 5 6.21 -21.58 -2.87
CA HIS A 5 4.83 -21.24 -2.55
C HIS A 5 4.57 -19.72 -2.58
N HIS A 6 5.56 -18.88 -2.21
CA HIS A 6 5.48 -17.42 -2.34
C HIS A 6 5.50 -17.01 -3.81
N LEU A 7 6.37 -17.63 -4.62
CA LEU A 7 6.40 -17.38 -6.06
C LEU A 7 5.06 -17.79 -6.70
N ALA A 8 4.51 -18.94 -6.33
CA ALA A 8 3.21 -19.41 -6.79
C ALA A 8 2.06 -18.44 -6.36
N ASP A 9 2.11 -17.88 -5.13
CA ASP A 9 1.13 -16.89 -4.65
C ASP A 9 1.21 -15.58 -5.46
N LEU A 10 2.41 -15.12 -5.80
CA LEU A 10 2.61 -13.93 -6.63
C LEU A 10 2.13 -14.14 -8.07
N ARG A 11 2.49 -15.27 -8.68
CA ARG A 11 2.04 -15.64 -10.04
C ARG A 11 0.53 -15.83 -10.10
N ARG A 12 -0.10 -16.44 -9.10
CA ARG A 12 -1.56 -16.54 -8.98
C ARG A 12 -2.26 -15.19 -8.86
N SER A 13 -1.55 -14.18 -8.34
CA SER A 13 -2.01 -12.78 -8.33
C SER A 13 -1.76 -12.05 -9.65
N GLY A 14 -1.36 -12.77 -10.72
CA GLY A 14 -1.12 -12.23 -12.06
C GLY A 14 0.24 -11.55 -12.25
N LEU A 15 1.16 -11.63 -11.28
CA LEU A 15 2.47 -10.97 -11.41
C LEU A 15 3.42 -11.78 -12.28
N THR A 16 4.09 -11.09 -13.21
CA THR A 16 5.18 -11.66 -14.01
C THR A 16 6.47 -11.78 -13.20
N ASP A 17 7.35 -12.70 -13.59
CA ASP A 17 8.66 -12.88 -12.94
C ASP A 17 9.51 -11.60 -13.04
N GLN A 18 9.38 -10.85 -14.14
CA GLN A 18 10.04 -9.55 -14.30
C GLN A 18 9.55 -8.55 -13.24
N THR A 19 8.22 -8.40 -13.08
CA THR A 19 7.64 -7.51 -12.06
C THR A 19 8.10 -7.88 -10.65
N ILE A 20 8.16 -9.17 -10.35
CA ILE A 20 8.63 -9.70 -9.07
C ILE A 20 10.09 -9.33 -8.82
N ALA A 21 10.95 -9.50 -9.82
CA ALA A 21 12.38 -9.20 -9.74
C ALA A 21 12.64 -7.69 -9.60
N ASP A 22 12.01 -6.85 -10.43
CA ASP A 22 12.18 -5.40 -10.43
C ASP A 22 11.78 -4.76 -9.09
N ASN A 23 10.74 -5.31 -8.45
CA ASN A 23 10.28 -4.84 -7.15
C ASN A 23 10.98 -5.53 -5.97
N LYS A 24 11.97 -6.39 -6.24
CA LYS A 24 12.78 -7.09 -5.23
C LYS A 24 11.93 -7.81 -4.18
N LEU A 25 10.82 -8.43 -4.63
CA LEU A 25 9.97 -9.24 -3.77
C LEU A 25 10.76 -10.47 -3.33
N ARG A 26 10.72 -10.78 -2.05
CA ARG A 26 11.53 -11.86 -1.49
C ARG A 26 10.86 -12.57 -0.32
N SER A 27 11.27 -13.79 -0.07
CA SER A 27 10.94 -14.50 1.16
C SER A 27 11.92 -14.15 2.26
N VAL A 28 11.41 -13.98 3.46
CA VAL A 28 12.18 -13.87 4.70
C VAL A 28 11.89 -15.13 5.50
N VAL A 29 12.94 -15.95 5.73
CA VAL A 29 12.78 -17.26 6.38
C VAL A 29 13.26 -17.24 7.84
N ASN A 30 14.19 -16.35 8.16
CA ASN A 30 14.79 -16.28 9.48
C ASN A 30 13.97 -15.38 10.41
N ARG A 31 13.59 -15.89 11.58
CA ARG A 31 12.83 -15.11 12.60
C ARG A 31 13.60 -13.85 13.02
N SER A 32 14.92 -13.92 13.17
CA SER A 32 15.73 -12.75 13.51
C SER A 32 15.62 -11.64 12.48
N GLU A 33 15.65 -11.99 11.18
CA GLU A 33 15.45 -11.02 10.11
C GLU A 33 14.00 -10.46 10.08
N ILE A 34 13.00 -11.30 10.39
CA ILE A 34 11.62 -10.84 10.54
C ILE A 34 11.53 -9.79 11.66
N VAL A 35 12.10 -10.08 12.83
CA VAL A 35 12.15 -9.15 13.97
C VAL A 35 12.88 -7.84 13.60
N GLU A 36 13.98 -7.92 12.87
CA GLU A 36 14.69 -6.74 12.38
C GLU A 36 13.83 -5.88 11.45
N ILE A 37 13.10 -6.51 10.52
CA ILE A 37 12.22 -5.82 9.58
C ILE A 37 11.08 -5.09 10.28
N ILE A 38 10.39 -5.74 11.22
CA ILE A 38 9.18 -5.19 11.84
C ILE A 38 9.44 -4.52 13.20
N GLY A 39 10.65 -4.67 13.76
CA GLY A 39 11.08 -4.01 15.01
C GLY A 39 10.47 -4.62 16.29
N TRP A 40 9.85 -5.80 16.21
CA TRP A 40 9.25 -6.50 17.35
C TRP A 40 9.14 -8.01 17.07
N ASP A 41 8.95 -8.82 18.11
CA ASP A 41 8.87 -10.28 17.97
C ASP A 41 7.42 -10.76 17.78
N PRO A 42 7.05 -11.21 16.57
CA PRO A 42 5.70 -11.69 16.29
C PRO A 42 5.44 -13.14 16.76
N GLY A 43 6.44 -13.81 17.34
CA GLY A 43 6.40 -15.24 17.62
C GLY A 43 6.67 -16.09 16.38
N ASP A 44 6.13 -17.32 16.36
CA ASP A 44 6.27 -18.22 15.21
C ASP A 44 5.19 -17.94 14.16
N ILE A 45 5.52 -17.10 13.19
CA ILE A 45 4.67 -16.78 12.04
C ILE A 45 5.13 -17.47 10.75
N GLY A 46 6.13 -18.34 10.82
CA GLY A 46 6.77 -18.99 9.66
C GLY A 46 7.52 -18.02 8.75
N PRO A 47 7.91 -18.48 7.59
CA PRO A 47 8.42 -17.60 6.53
C PRO A 47 7.42 -16.52 6.18
N ALA A 48 7.89 -15.41 5.62
CA ALA A 48 7.04 -14.31 5.20
C ALA A 48 7.46 -13.76 3.82
N LEU A 49 6.49 -13.34 3.04
CA LEU A 49 6.71 -12.59 1.81
C LEU A 49 6.87 -11.10 2.14
N ALA A 50 8.01 -10.51 1.76
CA ALA A 50 8.32 -9.11 2.07
C ALA A 50 8.09 -8.18 0.87
N PHE A 51 7.46 -7.03 1.15
CA PHE A 51 7.23 -5.92 0.24
C PHE A 51 8.02 -4.72 0.74
N ARG A 52 8.94 -4.20 -0.11
CA ARG A 52 9.76 -3.03 0.19
C ARG A 52 9.09 -1.78 -0.35
N PHE A 53 8.94 -0.78 0.51
CA PHE A 53 8.28 0.48 0.14
C PHE A 53 9.31 1.49 -0.39
N ARG A 54 8.82 2.40 -1.22
CA ARG A 54 9.61 3.47 -1.83
C ARG A 54 9.09 4.83 -1.39
N TYR A 55 9.95 5.83 -1.49
CA TYR A 55 9.54 7.23 -1.57
C TYR A 55 9.00 7.55 -2.97
N PRO A 56 8.30 8.70 -3.14
CA PRO A 56 7.85 9.15 -4.46
C PRO A 56 8.98 9.35 -5.49
N ASP A 57 10.22 9.56 -5.05
CA ASP A 57 11.41 9.67 -5.91
C ASP A 57 11.94 8.31 -6.41
N GLY A 58 11.35 7.22 -5.96
CA GLY A 58 11.72 5.85 -6.33
C GLY A 58 12.75 5.20 -5.42
N SER A 59 13.41 5.92 -4.53
CA SER A 59 14.34 5.34 -3.55
C SER A 59 13.61 4.51 -2.49
N PHE A 60 14.25 3.45 -1.97
CA PHE A 60 13.67 2.68 -0.87
C PHE A 60 13.69 3.49 0.42
N ASN A 61 12.53 3.52 1.13
CA ASN A 61 12.37 4.32 2.35
C ASN A 61 12.69 3.56 3.65
N GLY A 62 13.18 2.32 3.54
CA GLY A 62 13.48 1.47 4.70
C GLY A 62 12.27 0.72 5.27
N PHE A 63 11.04 1.17 5.00
CA PHE A 63 9.85 0.47 5.46
C PHE A 63 9.62 -0.80 4.65
N GLN A 64 9.28 -1.88 5.35
CA GLN A 64 8.85 -3.13 4.74
C GLN A 64 7.58 -3.62 5.43
N ARG A 65 6.69 -4.21 4.65
CA ARG A 65 5.52 -4.91 5.13
C ARG A 65 5.67 -6.38 4.76
N ILE A 66 5.31 -7.27 5.66
CA ILE A 66 5.45 -8.71 5.44
C ILE A 66 4.09 -9.40 5.48
N LYS A 67 3.93 -10.42 4.64
CA LYS A 67 2.79 -11.35 4.66
C LYS A 67 3.30 -12.68 5.19
N PRO A 68 3.06 -13.03 6.46
CA PRO A 68 3.49 -14.29 7.05
C PRO A 68 2.71 -15.48 6.49
N ASP A 69 3.34 -16.65 6.48
CA ASP A 69 2.69 -17.92 6.14
C ASP A 69 1.66 -18.33 7.20
N ARG A 70 1.94 -18.02 8.45
CA ARG A 70 1.08 -18.27 9.60
C ARG A 70 0.73 -16.96 10.31
N PRO A 71 -0.36 -16.27 9.92
CA PRO A 71 -0.78 -15.06 10.61
C PRO A 71 -1.04 -15.33 12.10
N ARG A 72 -0.67 -14.37 12.96
CA ARG A 72 -0.89 -14.49 14.41
C ARG A 72 -2.39 -14.57 14.74
N PRO A 73 -2.78 -15.35 15.76
CA PRO A 73 -4.14 -15.29 16.28
C PRO A 73 -4.53 -13.85 16.65
N GLY A 74 -5.66 -13.38 16.13
CA GLY A 74 -6.11 -11.98 16.32
C GLY A 74 -5.28 -10.91 15.60
N GLY A 75 -4.24 -11.28 14.85
CA GLY A 75 -3.45 -10.40 13.98
C GLY A 75 -4.07 -10.17 12.61
N GLY A 76 -3.48 -9.26 11.85
CA GLY A 76 -3.83 -9.02 10.45
C GLY A 76 -3.17 -10.04 9.51
N LYS A 77 -3.61 -10.01 8.23
CA LYS A 77 -2.98 -10.79 7.15
C LYS A 77 -1.53 -10.36 6.88
N TYR A 78 -1.18 -9.15 7.26
CA TYR A 78 0.15 -8.56 7.08
C TYR A 78 0.65 -8.01 8.42
N GLU A 79 1.97 -8.03 8.59
CA GLU A 79 2.66 -7.40 9.71
C GLU A 79 3.57 -6.29 9.20
N GLN A 80 3.79 -5.29 10.05
CA GLN A 80 4.62 -4.12 9.75
C GLN A 80 5.23 -3.55 11.04
N PRO A 81 6.19 -2.63 10.97
CA PRO A 81 6.73 -1.97 12.15
C PRO A 81 5.65 -1.31 13.01
N LEU A 82 5.77 -1.46 14.32
CA LEU A 82 4.85 -0.82 15.28
C LEU A 82 4.91 0.71 15.13
N HIS A 83 3.75 1.34 15.25
CA HIS A 83 3.61 2.79 15.19
C HIS A 83 4.07 3.47 13.89
N ALA A 84 4.35 2.66 12.84
CA ALA A 84 4.77 3.21 11.54
C ALA A 84 3.65 3.98 10.80
N GLY A 85 2.41 3.89 11.29
CA GLY A 85 1.25 4.50 10.64
C GLY A 85 0.89 3.80 9.31
N SER A 86 0.01 4.45 8.56
CA SER A 86 -0.31 4.03 7.19
C SER A 86 0.76 4.53 6.23
N ARG A 87 1.08 3.70 5.22
CA ARG A 87 2.08 4.01 4.19
C ARG A 87 1.50 3.72 2.82
N ALA A 88 1.94 4.49 1.81
CA ALA A 88 1.61 4.24 0.42
C ALA A 88 2.71 3.39 -0.25
N TYR A 89 2.29 2.39 -1.02
CA TYR A 89 3.18 1.53 -1.80
C TYR A 89 3.33 2.11 -3.21
N PHE A 90 4.44 2.78 -3.48
CA PHE A 90 4.73 3.33 -4.80
C PHE A 90 5.35 2.25 -5.71
N THR A 91 4.68 1.98 -6.83
CA THR A 91 5.28 1.18 -7.91
C THR A 91 6.33 2.02 -8.66
N ILE A 92 7.23 1.38 -9.39
CA ILE A 92 8.23 2.08 -10.21
C ILE A 92 7.51 3.04 -11.19
N LYS A 93 6.44 2.59 -11.84
CA LYS A 93 5.63 3.41 -12.74
C LYS A 93 5.00 4.63 -12.06
N ALA A 94 4.54 4.46 -10.81
CA ALA A 94 4.02 5.60 -10.04
C ALA A 94 5.12 6.63 -9.74
N CYS A 95 6.31 6.17 -9.34
CA CYS A 95 7.45 7.06 -9.10
C CYS A 95 7.83 7.85 -10.36
N GLU A 96 7.89 7.20 -11.53
CA GLU A 96 8.16 7.84 -12.82
C GLU A 96 7.08 8.89 -13.15
N ALA A 97 5.80 8.55 -12.99
CA ALA A 97 4.68 9.43 -13.27
C ALA A 97 4.59 10.63 -12.31
N ILE A 98 4.96 10.45 -11.04
CA ILE A 98 4.98 11.55 -10.05
C ILE A 98 5.97 12.63 -10.46
N GLN A 99 7.11 12.26 -11.05
CA GLN A 99 8.11 13.21 -11.57
C GLN A 99 7.65 13.94 -12.83
N THR A 100 6.57 13.49 -13.48
CA THR A 100 6.00 14.10 -14.69
C THR A 100 4.74 14.87 -14.32
N SER A 101 4.70 16.17 -14.56
CA SER A 101 3.53 16.99 -14.29
C SER A 101 2.31 16.50 -15.10
N GLY A 102 1.16 16.41 -14.45
CA GLY A 102 -0.10 16.03 -15.08
C GLY A 102 -0.26 14.55 -15.45
N ALA A 103 0.76 13.71 -15.26
CA ALA A 103 0.62 12.28 -15.53
C ALA A 103 -0.42 11.65 -14.58
N MET A 104 -1.32 10.83 -15.14
CA MET A 104 -2.39 10.15 -14.40
C MET A 104 -1.83 9.16 -13.36
N LEU A 105 -2.45 9.13 -12.19
CA LEU A 105 -2.15 8.17 -11.13
C LEU A 105 -3.38 7.32 -10.79
N LEU A 106 -3.15 6.04 -10.50
CA LEU A 106 -4.18 5.13 -10.04
C LEU A 106 -3.94 4.79 -8.56
N LEU A 107 -4.99 4.90 -7.74
CA LEU A 107 -4.97 4.47 -6.34
C LEU A 107 -5.76 3.18 -6.18
N THR A 108 -5.14 2.15 -5.60
CA THR A 108 -5.79 0.85 -5.37
C THR A 108 -5.47 0.30 -3.99
N GLU A 109 -6.14 -0.76 -3.57
CA GLU A 109 -5.85 -1.43 -2.31
C GLU A 109 -4.81 -2.56 -2.49
N GLY A 110 -3.72 -2.48 -1.72
CA GLY A 110 -2.71 -3.53 -1.57
C GLY A 110 -1.59 -3.51 -2.60
N GLU A 111 -0.47 -4.07 -2.17
CA GLU A 111 0.80 -4.07 -2.89
C GLU A 111 0.73 -4.91 -4.18
N LYS A 112 0.11 -6.10 -4.12
CA LYS A 112 0.05 -7.01 -5.28
C LYS A 112 -0.82 -6.46 -6.40
N LYS A 113 -1.95 -5.78 -6.07
CA LYS A 113 -2.82 -5.17 -7.07
C LYS A 113 -2.15 -3.99 -7.75
N SER A 114 -1.50 -3.11 -6.98
CA SER A 114 -0.77 -1.99 -7.58
C SER A 114 0.34 -2.47 -8.51
N LEU A 115 1.04 -3.56 -8.17
CA LEU A 115 2.03 -4.18 -9.04
C LEU A 115 1.41 -4.79 -10.31
N ALA A 116 0.25 -5.47 -10.19
CA ALA A 116 -0.46 -6.03 -11.34
C ALA A 116 -0.95 -4.93 -12.29
N ILE A 117 -1.40 -3.81 -11.77
CA ILE A 117 -1.78 -2.64 -12.57
C ILE A 117 -0.54 -2.02 -13.23
N ALA A 118 0.57 -1.89 -12.47
CA ALA A 118 1.79 -1.27 -12.97
C ALA A 118 2.45 -2.08 -14.11
N GLN A 119 2.41 -3.41 -14.08
CA GLN A 119 2.93 -4.24 -15.16
C GLN A 119 2.13 -4.10 -16.47
N CYS A 120 0.87 -3.65 -16.38
CA CYS A 120 0.05 -3.29 -17.53
C CYS A 120 0.34 -1.87 -18.08
N GLY A 121 1.35 -1.18 -17.53
CA GLY A 121 1.79 0.13 -18.00
C GLY A 121 1.20 1.33 -17.25
N TYR A 122 0.33 1.13 -16.26
CA TYR A 122 -0.31 2.20 -15.51
C TYR A 122 0.46 2.59 -14.24
N ALA A 123 0.42 3.86 -13.88
CA ALA A 123 1.09 4.41 -12.69
C ALA A 123 0.23 4.17 -11.43
N ALA A 124 0.43 3.04 -10.76
CA ALA A 124 -0.40 2.64 -9.62
C ALA A 124 0.29 2.82 -8.28
N ILE A 125 -0.46 3.33 -7.30
CA ILE A 125 -0.09 3.45 -5.89
C ILE A 125 -0.99 2.52 -5.08
N GLY A 126 -0.40 1.64 -4.26
CA GLY A 126 -1.11 0.72 -3.38
C GLY A 126 -1.33 1.33 -1.99
N LEU A 127 -2.56 1.29 -1.51
CA LEU A 127 -2.91 1.62 -0.13
C LEU A 127 -2.93 0.35 0.71
N THR A 128 -2.44 0.40 1.93
CA THR A 128 -2.41 -0.77 2.84
C THR A 128 -3.79 -1.16 3.41
N GLY A 129 -4.83 -0.47 2.98
CA GLY A 129 -6.25 -0.66 3.26
C GLY A 129 -7.03 0.55 2.76
N VAL A 130 -8.33 0.40 2.47
CA VAL A 130 -9.18 1.44 1.82
C VAL A 130 -9.27 2.76 2.59
N TRP A 131 -9.03 2.73 3.90
CA TRP A 131 -8.98 3.93 4.76
C TRP A 131 -7.56 4.42 5.06
N ASN A 132 -6.52 3.71 4.62
CA ASN A 132 -5.13 3.97 4.99
C ASN A 132 -4.45 5.06 4.11
N TRP A 133 -5.25 5.85 3.41
CA TRP A 133 -4.83 7.05 2.69
C TRP A 133 -4.76 8.29 3.59
N GLN A 134 -5.37 8.22 4.80
CA GLN A 134 -5.48 9.33 5.72
C GLN A 134 -4.67 9.10 7.00
N GLU A 135 -4.25 10.18 7.62
CA GLU A 135 -3.67 10.15 8.96
C GLU A 135 -4.68 9.70 10.03
N ALA A 136 -4.16 9.20 11.15
CA ALA A 136 -4.99 8.82 12.27
C ALA A 136 -5.72 10.04 12.85
N ARG A 137 -7.06 10.03 12.79
CA ARG A 137 -7.89 11.11 13.34
C ARG A 137 -7.98 11.01 14.85
N LYS A 138 -8.09 12.15 15.53
CA LYS A 138 -8.31 12.22 16.98
C LYS A 138 -9.61 11.53 17.36
N THR A 139 -9.62 10.90 18.52
CA THR A 139 -10.86 10.33 19.09
C THR A 139 -11.48 11.37 20.02
N GLY A 140 -12.68 11.79 19.67
CA GLY A 140 -13.49 12.72 20.46
C GLY A 140 -14.42 12.02 21.48
N PRO A 141 -15.33 12.76 22.10
CA PRO A 141 -16.31 12.21 23.03
C PRO A 141 -17.12 11.07 22.40
N GLY A 142 -17.43 10.04 23.18
CA GLY A 142 -18.16 8.87 22.70
C GLY A 142 -17.40 7.98 21.70
N GLY A 143 -16.06 8.09 21.61
CA GLY A 143 -15.22 7.25 20.74
C GLY A 143 -15.27 7.60 19.25
N LYS A 144 -15.99 8.64 18.86
CA LYS A 144 -16.09 9.07 17.46
C LYS A 144 -14.81 9.76 16.98
N LYS A 145 -14.40 9.46 15.74
CA LYS A 145 -13.27 10.15 15.10
C LYS A 145 -13.68 11.57 14.71
N VAL A 146 -12.88 12.56 15.15
CA VAL A 146 -13.13 14.00 14.93
C VAL A 146 -11.96 14.66 14.21
N GLY A 147 -12.21 15.84 13.64
CA GLY A 147 -11.24 16.63 12.88
C GLY A 147 -11.25 16.30 11.38
N PRO A 148 -10.54 17.11 10.57
CA PRO A 148 -10.48 16.90 9.12
C PRO A 148 -9.78 15.59 8.78
N ARG A 149 -10.06 15.08 7.58
CA ARG A 149 -9.28 14.01 6.98
C ARG A 149 -8.10 14.63 6.25
N VAL A 150 -6.93 14.12 6.50
CA VAL A 150 -5.67 14.62 5.94
C VAL A 150 -4.96 13.45 5.29
N LEU A 151 -4.39 13.66 4.11
CA LEU A 151 -3.57 12.64 3.45
C LEU A 151 -2.38 12.24 4.32
N ILE A 152 -2.02 10.95 4.28
CA ILE A 152 -0.75 10.51 4.89
C ILE A 152 0.42 11.24 4.24
N PRO A 153 1.55 11.43 4.96
CA PRO A 153 2.71 12.18 4.44
C PRO A 153 3.18 11.69 3.06
N ASP A 154 3.14 10.38 2.82
CA ASP A 154 3.53 9.79 1.54
C ASP A 154 2.71 10.34 0.37
N LEU A 155 1.40 10.52 0.55
CA LEU A 155 0.49 11.06 -0.48
C LEU A 155 0.50 12.60 -0.50
N ALA A 156 0.65 13.25 0.67
CA ALA A 156 0.71 14.70 0.76
C ALA A 156 1.97 15.29 0.08
N ALA A 157 3.02 14.48 -0.09
CA ALA A 157 4.24 14.87 -0.79
C ALA A 157 4.09 14.92 -2.32
N ILE A 158 2.96 14.48 -2.89
CA ILE A 158 2.70 14.48 -4.33
C ILE A 158 2.06 15.82 -4.72
N ASP A 159 2.53 16.42 -5.83
CA ASP A 159 1.80 17.51 -6.46
C ASP A 159 0.57 16.96 -7.21
N TRP A 160 -0.61 17.21 -6.64
CA TRP A 160 -1.89 16.76 -7.17
C TRP A 160 -2.54 17.74 -8.12
N LYS A 161 -2.06 19.00 -8.19
CA LYS A 161 -2.70 20.07 -8.96
C LYS A 161 -2.81 19.73 -10.45
N GLY A 162 -4.05 19.66 -10.94
CA GLY A 162 -4.35 19.33 -12.34
C GLY A 162 -4.01 17.89 -12.73
N ARG A 163 -3.71 17.01 -11.78
CA ARG A 163 -3.41 15.61 -12.03
C ARG A 163 -4.69 14.79 -12.09
N GLN A 164 -4.84 14.00 -13.14
CA GLN A 164 -5.91 13.01 -13.20
C GLN A 164 -5.65 11.86 -12.25
N VAL A 165 -6.67 11.47 -11.50
CA VAL A 165 -6.58 10.37 -10.54
C VAL A 165 -7.75 9.41 -10.73
N LEU A 166 -7.46 8.11 -10.74
CA LEU A 166 -8.45 7.06 -10.77
C LEU A 166 -8.36 6.22 -9.49
N ILE A 167 -9.46 6.07 -8.75
CA ILE A 167 -9.55 5.23 -7.56
C ILE A 167 -10.15 3.88 -7.97
N LEU A 168 -9.36 2.81 -7.82
CA LEU A 168 -9.72 1.43 -8.17
C LEU A 168 -9.68 0.54 -6.93
N PHE A 169 -10.78 0.50 -6.16
CA PHE A 169 -10.92 -0.46 -5.07
C PHE A 169 -11.60 -1.74 -5.56
N ASP A 170 -11.52 -2.82 -4.77
CA ASP A 170 -12.05 -4.13 -5.15
C ASP A 170 -13.55 -4.08 -5.44
N THR A 171 -13.94 -4.69 -6.57
CA THR A 171 -15.36 -4.77 -6.96
C THR A 171 -16.18 -5.65 -6.02
N ASP A 172 -15.59 -6.68 -5.42
CA ASP A 172 -16.25 -7.50 -4.39
C ASP A 172 -16.52 -6.67 -3.13
N GLU A 173 -15.71 -5.67 -2.86
CA GLU A 173 -15.85 -4.73 -1.76
C GLU A 173 -16.79 -3.57 -2.10
N THR A 174 -17.11 -3.31 -3.38
CA THR A 174 -18.03 -2.23 -3.79
C THR A 174 -19.45 -2.42 -3.24
N ARG A 175 -19.80 -3.64 -2.87
CA ARG A 175 -21.06 -3.95 -2.19
C ARG A 175 -21.07 -3.54 -0.73
N LYS A 176 -19.90 -3.20 -0.16
CA LYS A 176 -19.77 -2.70 1.21
C LYS A 176 -19.87 -1.19 1.23
N PRO A 177 -20.87 -0.59 1.86
CA PRO A 177 -21.03 0.87 1.92
C PRO A 177 -19.78 1.59 2.42
N ALA A 178 -19.01 0.97 3.32
CA ALA A 178 -17.78 1.52 3.88
C ALA A 178 -16.67 1.72 2.84
N VAL A 179 -16.58 0.86 1.80
CA VAL A 179 -15.57 0.97 0.74
C VAL A 179 -15.93 2.12 -0.20
N ASN A 180 -17.21 2.20 -0.59
CA ASN A 180 -17.70 3.31 -1.43
C ASN A 180 -17.53 4.65 -0.70
N GLN A 181 -17.81 4.69 0.60
CA GLN A 181 -17.57 5.87 1.41
C GLN A 181 -16.09 6.24 1.45
N ALA A 182 -15.20 5.27 1.64
CA ALA A 182 -13.76 5.50 1.66
C ALA A 182 -13.25 6.08 0.32
N ALA A 183 -13.75 5.56 -0.80
CA ALA A 183 -13.42 6.07 -2.14
C ALA A 183 -13.93 7.50 -2.35
N ALA A 184 -15.19 7.77 -2.00
CA ALA A 184 -15.80 9.10 -2.14
C ALA A 184 -15.07 10.15 -1.28
N GLU A 185 -14.72 9.81 -0.04
CA GLU A 185 -14.00 10.72 0.86
C GLU A 185 -12.55 10.95 0.41
N LEU A 186 -11.87 9.92 -0.13
CA LEU A 186 -10.55 10.07 -0.74
C LEU A 186 -10.63 10.98 -1.98
N ALA A 187 -11.61 10.80 -2.85
CA ALA A 187 -11.82 11.63 -4.02
C ALA A 187 -12.03 13.10 -3.63
N GLN A 188 -12.88 13.36 -2.64
CA GLN A 188 -13.10 14.71 -2.13
C GLN A 188 -11.79 15.35 -1.66
N VAL A 189 -11.02 14.65 -0.80
CA VAL A 189 -9.76 15.19 -0.28
C VAL A 189 -8.76 15.44 -1.41
N LEU A 190 -8.60 14.52 -2.37
CA LEU A 190 -7.72 14.71 -3.51
C LEU A 190 -8.14 15.91 -4.37
N SER A 191 -9.45 16.13 -4.55
CA SER A 191 -9.95 17.31 -5.26
C SER A 191 -9.65 18.61 -4.50
N GLU A 192 -9.65 18.61 -3.17
CA GLU A 192 -9.21 19.75 -2.34
C GLU A 192 -7.71 20.05 -2.52
N TYR A 193 -6.90 19.03 -2.84
CA TYR A 193 -5.49 19.17 -3.23
C TYR A 193 -5.31 19.55 -4.73
N GLY A 194 -6.41 19.69 -5.48
CA GLY A 194 -6.41 20.14 -6.87
C GLY A 194 -6.35 19.02 -7.91
N ALA A 195 -6.54 17.77 -7.53
CA ALA A 195 -6.64 16.66 -8.47
C ALA A 195 -8.00 16.65 -9.20
N ASP A 196 -8.00 16.05 -10.41
CA ASP A 196 -9.20 15.67 -11.18
C ASP A 196 -9.42 14.16 -10.98
N VAL A 197 -10.47 13.79 -10.21
CA VAL A 197 -10.70 12.42 -9.71
C VAL A 197 -11.94 11.79 -10.33
#